data_1abe956481744c1eb865393df9ffe77d
#
_entry.id   1abe956481744c1eb865393df9ffe77d
#
_cell.length_a   1.000
_cell.length_b   1.000
_cell.length_c   1.000
_cell.angle_alpha   90.00
_cell.angle_beta   90.00
_cell.angle_gamma   90.00
#
_symmetry.space_group_name_H-M   'P 1'
#
loop_
_entity.id
_entity.type
_entity.pdbx_description
1 polymer ?
#
loop_
_entity_poly.entity_id
_entity_poly.type
_entity_poly.pdbx_seq_one_letter_code
_entity_poly.pdbx_strand_id
1 'polypeptide(L)'
;MKKYLWVLLLLAIALPTAAYDFLRPVKGAIKGGYDFWVYTPTDYFYSLERTPVIIFLHGASLCGNNLNRVRRYGPLDAIVRGREIDALTIVPQNPGGAWNPKKIMDVLDWVKANYACDTTRVYVIGMSLGGYGTMDVCGTYPDRIAGGIAMCGGTSLKDVSGLGKLPFWIIHGTADRAVPISRSRSVVQQLQDTGNDTRLRYTWLQGGNHGTPARIFYMKKTYEWLFSHCLLDKNRPVNKDIDISMGDIQKAYSDIHNGTPDPEIINGPSITTGNEY
;
A
#
# COMPACT_ATOMS: atom_id res chain seq x y z
N MET A 1 33.86 -38.74 50.48
CA MET A 1 32.68 -38.14 49.87
C MET A 1 33.12 -36.95 49.02
N LYS A 2 33.17 -37.11 47.68
CA LYS A 2 33.57 -36.01 46.75
C LYS A 2 32.29 -35.28 46.34
N LYS A 3 32.18 -33.99 46.68
CA LYS A 3 31.11 -33.11 46.23
C LYS A 3 31.46 -32.58 44.82
N TYR A 4 30.68 -33.00 43.81
CA TYR A 4 30.78 -32.46 42.47
C TYR A 4 29.98 -31.14 42.43
N LEU A 5 30.70 -30.01 42.28
CA LEU A 5 30.12 -28.70 42.08
C LEU A 5 29.85 -28.52 40.57
N TRP A 6 28.58 -28.59 40.16
CA TRP A 6 28.17 -28.29 38.80
C TRP A 6 28.12 -26.79 38.64
N VAL A 7 29.09 -26.23 37.91
CA VAL A 7 29.06 -24.86 37.46
C VAL A 7 28.21 -24.79 36.18
N LEU A 8 26.99 -24.29 36.28
CA LEU A 8 26.16 -23.94 35.14
C LEU A 8 26.75 -22.69 34.51
N LEU A 9 27.49 -22.87 33.39
CA LEU A 9 27.95 -21.78 32.57
C LEU A 9 26.74 -21.26 31.74
N LEU A 10 26.08 -20.22 32.22
CA LEU A 10 25.12 -19.45 31.43
C LEU A 10 25.88 -18.72 30.31
N LEU A 11 25.95 -19.32 29.12
CA LEU A 11 26.31 -18.60 27.91
C LEU A 11 25.20 -17.57 27.66
N ALA A 12 25.41 -16.34 28.06
CA ALA A 12 24.66 -15.21 27.55
C ALA A 12 25.04 -15.03 26.06
N ILE A 13 24.25 -15.64 25.17
CA ILE A 13 24.31 -15.32 23.77
C ILE A 13 23.83 -13.87 23.68
N ALA A 14 24.75 -12.92 23.58
CA ALA A 14 24.45 -11.58 23.16
C ALA A 14 23.93 -11.69 21.72
N LEU A 15 22.62 -11.80 21.57
CA LEU A 15 21.98 -11.59 20.28
C LEU A 15 22.39 -10.16 19.85
N PRO A 16 22.93 -9.99 18.64
CA PRO A 16 23.16 -8.66 18.17
C PRO A 16 21.80 -7.95 18.23
N THR A 17 21.73 -6.83 18.96
CA THR A 17 20.64 -5.89 18.85
C THR A 17 20.76 -5.24 17.47
N ALA A 18 20.38 -5.97 16.43
CA ALA A 18 20.13 -5.38 15.14
C ALA A 18 19.00 -4.36 15.39
N ALA A 19 19.31 -3.08 15.27
CA ALA A 19 18.28 -2.07 15.21
C ALA A 19 17.33 -2.51 14.10
N TYR A 20 16.08 -2.84 14.45
CA TYR A 20 15.09 -3.28 13.49
C TYR A 20 14.73 -2.07 12.64
N ASP A 21 15.20 -2.08 11.40
CA ASP A 21 14.95 -1.04 10.42
C ASP A 21 13.50 -1.20 9.93
N PHE A 22 12.54 -0.58 10.63
CA PHE A 22 11.12 -0.62 10.25
C PHE A 22 10.86 -0.04 8.86
N LEU A 23 11.75 0.80 8.35
CA LEU A 23 11.64 1.43 7.04
C LEU A 23 12.95 1.30 6.25
N ARG A 24 12.97 0.41 5.26
CA ARG A 24 14.16 0.07 4.50
C ARG A 24 14.05 0.47 3.02
N PRO A 25 15.02 1.23 2.45
CA PRO A 25 15.09 1.44 1.01
C PRO A 25 15.68 0.21 0.31
N VAL A 26 15.08 -0.15 -0.81
CA VAL A 26 15.56 -1.22 -1.71
C VAL A 26 15.83 -0.60 -3.07
N LYS A 27 17.10 -0.60 -3.49
CA LYS A 27 17.54 0.01 -4.74
C LYS A 27 18.30 -0.99 -5.59
N GLY A 28 18.05 -0.95 -6.91
CA GLY A 28 18.76 -1.80 -7.90
C GLY A 28 18.55 -3.30 -7.73
N ALA A 29 17.65 -3.73 -6.84
CA ALA A 29 17.44 -5.15 -6.54
C ALA A 29 16.76 -5.91 -7.68
N ILE A 30 16.03 -5.20 -8.53
CA ILE A 30 15.31 -5.77 -9.68
C ILE A 30 15.82 -5.10 -10.95
N LYS A 31 16.48 -5.87 -11.81
CA LYS A 31 17.04 -5.35 -13.07
C LYS A 31 15.94 -4.72 -13.93
N GLY A 32 16.04 -3.42 -14.18
CA GLY A 32 15.05 -2.64 -14.94
C GLY A 32 13.70 -2.47 -14.23
N GLY A 33 13.60 -2.86 -12.96
CA GLY A 33 12.44 -2.68 -12.09
C GLY A 33 12.37 -1.30 -11.45
N TYR A 34 11.54 -1.19 -10.43
CA TYR A 34 11.43 0.01 -9.60
C TYR A 34 12.30 -0.12 -8.35
N ASP A 35 12.89 0.98 -7.90
CA ASP A 35 13.35 1.13 -6.53
C ASP A 35 12.15 1.37 -5.61
N PHE A 36 12.20 0.93 -4.36
CA PHE A 36 11.07 1.01 -3.45
C PHE A 36 11.47 1.06 -1.99
N TRP A 37 10.57 1.60 -1.15
CA TRP A 37 10.63 1.44 0.29
C TRP A 37 9.85 0.21 0.73
N VAL A 38 10.34 -0.45 1.78
CA VAL A 38 9.62 -1.47 2.55
C VAL A 38 9.51 -0.98 3.98
N TYR A 39 8.27 -0.87 4.48
CA TYR A 39 7.98 -0.73 5.89
C TYR A 39 7.52 -2.07 6.45
N THR A 40 8.04 -2.44 7.62
CA THR A 40 7.60 -3.59 8.41
C THR A 40 6.84 -3.10 9.64
N PRO A 41 5.64 -3.62 9.95
CA PRO A 41 4.92 -3.23 11.16
C PRO A 41 5.67 -3.66 12.42
N THR A 42 5.39 -3.05 13.54
CA THR A 42 6.14 -3.20 14.81
C THR A 42 6.21 -4.64 15.31
N ASP A 43 5.16 -5.41 15.11
CA ASP A 43 5.05 -6.81 15.52
C ASP A 43 5.63 -7.82 14.51
N TYR A 44 6.03 -7.37 13.32
CA TYR A 44 6.52 -8.22 12.23
C TYR A 44 7.60 -9.23 12.68
N PHE A 45 8.54 -8.79 13.52
CA PHE A 45 9.67 -9.61 13.96
C PHE A 45 9.33 -10.56 15.11
N TYR A 46 8.19 -10.37 15.74
CA TYR A 46 7.74 -11.15 16.90
C TYR A 46 6.53 -12.04 16.58
N SER A 47 5.84 -11.78 15.47
CA SER A 47 4.70 -12.57 15.02
C SER A 47 5.15 -13.85 14.32
N LEU A 48 4.48 -14.96 14.63
CA LEU A 48 4.58 -16.21 13.87
C LEU A 48 3.66 -16.21 12.64
N GLU A 49 2.77 -15.25 12.55
CA GLU A 49 1.84 -15.11 11.43
C GLU A 49 2.51 -14.39 10.25
N ARG A 50 2.07 -14.74 9.05
CA ARG A 50 2.49 -14.04 7.84
C ARG A 50 1.77 -12.70 7.73
N THR A 51 2.51 -11.66 7.40
CA THR A 51 2.03 -10.28 7.38
C THR A 51 1.41 -9.92 6.02
N PRO A 52 0.23 -9.29 5.97
CA PRO A 52 -0.36 -8.77 4.74
C PRO A 52 0.57 -7.81 4.01
N VAL A 53 0.33 -7.59 2.71
CA VAL A 53 1.12 -6.66 1.89
C VAL A 53 0.24 -5.57 1.33
N ILE A 54 0.65 -4.32 1.48
CA ILE A 54 0.07 -3.17 0.78
C ILE A 54 1.10 -2.61 -0.19
N ILE A 55 0.72 -2.44 -1.46
CA ILE A 55 1.54 -1.74 -2.46
C ILE A 55 0.87 -0.40 -2.74
N PHE A 56 1.60 0.69 -2.48
CA PHE A 56 1.12 2.04 -2.75
C PHE A 56 1.72 2.59 -4.04
N LEU A 57 0.87 3.01 -4.95
CA LEU A 57 1.25 3.65 -6.22
C LEU A 57 0.98 5.15 -6.14
N HIS A 58 2.04 5.93 -6.16
CA HIS A 58 1.97 7.39 -6.03
C HIS A 58 1.54 8.10 -7.32
N GLY A 59 1.11 9.35 -7.18
CA GLY A 59 0.76 10.24 -8.28
C GLY A 59 2.00 10.85 -8.97
N ALA A 60 1.77 11.55 -10.10
CA ALA A 60 2.81 12.12 -10.92
C ALA A 60 3.74 13.11 -10.18
N SER A 61 3.22 13.81 -9.15
CA SER A 61 4.00 14.77 -8.35
C SER A 61 5.19 14.16 -7.61
N LEU A 62 5.20 12.84 -7.39
CA LEU A 62 6.29 12.13 -6.72
C LEU A 62 7.20 11.37 -7.69
N CYS A 63 6.95 11.42 -9.00
CA CYS A 63 7.83 10.81 -10.00
C CYS A 63 9.24 11.37 -9.94
N GLY A 64 10.21 10.56 -10.35
CA GLY A 64 11.64 10.89 -10.40
C GLY A 64 12.53 9.78 -9.86
N ASN A 65 13.81 10.09 -9.66
CA ASN A 65 14.82 9.13 -9.22
C ASN A 65 15.25 9.31 -7.75
N ASN A 66 14.60 10.20 -7.01
CA ASN A 66 14.85 10.38 -5.59
C ASN A 66 13.78 9.63 -4.77
N LEU A 67 14.15 8.46 -4.28
CA LEU A 67 13.25 7.56 -3.55
C LEU A 67 12.61 8.22 -2.31
N ASN A 68 13.24 9.23 -1.69
CA ASN A 68 12.66 9.95 -0.55
C ASN A 68 11.39 10.75 -0.91
N ARG A 69 11.16 11.05 -2.20
CA ARG A 69 9.97 11.81 -2.61
C ARG A 69 8.67 11.07 -2.28
N VAL A 70 8.67 9.74 -2.38
CA VAL A 70 7.46 8.92 -2.16
C VAL A 70 7.02 8.88 -0.68
N ARG A 71 7.81 9.44 0.23
CA ARG A 71 7.48 9.60 1.65
C ARG A 71 6.66 10.85 1.97
N ARG A 72 6.39 11.73 0.97
CA ARG A 72 5.74 13.03 1.20
C ARG A 72 4.22 12.96 1.42
N TYR A 73 3.58 11.91 0.97
CA TYR A 73 2.18 11.60 1.27
C TYR A 73 1.91 10.10 1.01
N GLY A 74 0.75 9.63 1.44
CA GLY A 74 0.37 8.23 1.31
C GLY A 74 0.64 7.42 2.58
N PRO A 75 0.66 6.09 2.50
CA PRO A 75 0.78 5.24 3.67
C PRO A 75 2.04 5.49 4.51
N LEU A 76 3.21 5.75 3.89
CA LEU A 76 4.42 6.02 4.66
C LEU A 76 4.35 7.33 5.45
N ASP A 77 3.78 8.39 4.88
CA ASP A 77 3.55 9.62 5.62
C ASP A 77 2.50 9.43 6.72
N ALA A 78 1.47 8.62 6.47
CA ALA A 78 0.47 8.26 7.47
C ALA A 78 1.10 7.51 8.66
N ILE A 79 1.98 6.53 8.39
CA ILE A 79 2.73 5.79 9.41
C ILE A 79 3.60 6.73 10.24
N VAL A 80 4.37 7.61 9.60
CA VAL A 80 5.20 8.61 10.29
C VAL A 80 4.37 9.54 11.18
N ARG A 81 3.10 9.77 10.83
CA ARG A 81 2.16 10.56 11.64
C ARG A 81 1.40 9.74 12.67
N GLY A 82 1.76 8.48 12.89
CA GLY A 82 1.19 7.63 13.93
C GLY A 82 0.01 6.76 13.47
N ARG A 83 -0.24 6.62 12.14
CA ARG A 83 -1.19 5.62 11.65
C ARG A 83 -0.56 4.24 11.75
N GLU A 84 -1.11 3.39 12.60
CA GLU A 84 -0.77 1.97 12.62
C GLU A 84 -1.32 1.28 11.37
N ILE A 85 -0.45 0.55 10.66
CA ILE A 85 -0.78 -0.24 9.47
C ILE A 85 -0.14 -1.60 9.64
N ASP A 86 -0.93 -2.60 9.98
CA ASP A 86 -0.49 -3.97 10.26
C ASP A 86 -0.23 -4.75 8.95
N ALA A 87 0.63 -4.19 8.11
CA ALA A 87 1.02 -4.76 6.82
C ALA A 87 2.43 -4.33 6.41
N LEU A 88 3.13 -5.21 5.70
CA LEU A 88 4.27 -4.81 4.90
C LEU A 88 3.81 -3.75 3.90
N THR A 89 4.28 -2.52 4.06
CA THR A 89 3.89 -1.42 3.17
C THR A 89 5.01 -1.14 2.18
N ILE A 90 4.73 -1.42 0.92
CA ILE A 90 5.68 -1.35 -0.19
C ILE A 90 5.38 -0.11 -1.02
N VAL A 91 6.37 0.75 -1.20
CA VAL A 91 6.19 2.02 -1.90
C VAL A 91 7.23 2.17 -3.02
N PRO A 92 6.92 1.67 -4.22
CA PRO A 92 7.78 1.83 -5.37
C PRO A 92 7.86 3.31 -5.80
N GLN A 93 8.99 3.69 -6.41
CA GLN A 93 9.14 4.96 -7.10
C GLN A 93 9.07 4.78 -8.61
N ASN A 94 8.12 5.47 -9.23
CA ASN A 94 8.05 5.59 -10.67
C ASN A 94 8.96 6.74 -11.14
N PRO A 95 9.94 6.51 -12.02
CA PRO A 95 10.77 7.58 -12.56
C PRO A 95 9.98 8.54 -13.44
N GLY A 96 8.86 8.11 -14.03
CA GLY A 96 7.98 8.87 -14.92
C GLY A 96 7.20 7.95 -15.87
N GLY A 97 6.17 8.52 -16.51
CA GLY A 97 5.28 7.78 -17.40
C GLY A 97 4.25 6.93 -16.64
N ALA A 98 3.55 6.06 -17.35
CA ALA A 98 2.57 5.16 -16.78
C ALA A 98 3.22 4.12 -15.86
N TRP A 99 2.49 3.68 -14.83
CA TRP A 99 2.90 2.53 -14.05
C TRP A 99 2.88 1.26 -14.90
N ASN A 100 3.89 0.41 -14.73
CA ASN A 100 3.97 -0.87 -15.44
C ASN A 100 3.50 -2.00 -14.52
N PRO A 101 2.36 -2.66 -14.81
CA PRO A 101 1.82 -3.73 -13.96
C PRO A 101 2.80 -4.88 -13.72
N LYS A 102 3.56 -5.29 -14.76
CA LYS A 102 4.55 -6.35 -14.61
C LYS A 102 5.65 -5.96 -13.64
N LYS A 103 6.20 -4.75 -13.72
CA LYS A 103 7.24 -4.29 -12.79
C LYS A 103 6.74 -4.21 -11.35
N ILE A 104 5.45 -3.92 -11.13
CA ILE A 104 4.84 -3.98 -9.80
C ILE A 104 4.78 -5.43 -9.29
N MET A 105 4.44 -6.37 -10.16
CA MET A 105 4.47 -7.79 -9.79
C MET A 105 5.89 -8.30 -9.54
N ASP A 106 6.88 -7.80 -10.25
CA ASP A 106 8.30 -8.11 -10.00
C ASP A 106 8.74 -7.61 -8.60
N VAL A 107 8.24 -6.43 -8.16
CA VAL A 107 8.44 -5.93 -6.79
C VAL A 107 7.75 -6.84 -5.77
N LEU A 108 6.51 -7.26 -6.02
CA LEU A 108 5.80 -8.20 -5.15
C LEU A 108 6.55 -9.55 -5.04
N ASP A 109 7.05 -10.08 -6.14
CA ASP A 109 7.79 -11.34 -6.15
C ASP A 109 9.12 -11.23 -5.38
N TRP A 110 9.80 -10.10 -5.49
CA TRP A 110 10.96 -9.81 -4.66
C TRP A 110 10.60 -9.76 -3.16
N VAL A 111 9.50 -9.09 -2.79
CA VAL A 111 9.02 -9.03 -1.39
C VAL A 111 8.71 -10.42 -0.87
N LYS A 112 8.00 -11.25 -1.65
CA LYS A 112 7.69 -12.64 -1.30
C LYS A 112 8.92 -13.50 -1.06
N ALA A 113 10.01 -13.22 -1.76
CA ALA A 113 11.27 -13.95 -1.60
C ALA A 113 12.09 -13.49 -0.37
N ASN A 114 11.84 -12.28 0.14
CA ASN A 114 12.68 -11.66 1.17
C ASN A 114 11.96 -11.41 2.51
N TYR A 115 10.63 -11.53 2.56
CA TYR A 115 9.81 -11.26 3.75
C TYR A 115 8.79 -12.37 4.01
N ALA A 116 8.46 -12.60 5.28
CA ALA A 116 7.39 -13.52 5.71
C ALA A 116 6.01 -12.89 5.46
N CYS A 117 5.60 -12.75 4.19
CA CYS A 117 4.34 -12.12 3.81
C CYS A 117 3.21 -13.13 3.58
N ASP A 118 1.98 -12.70 3.86
CA ASP A 118 0.76 -13.42 3.49
C ASP A 118 0.38 -13.09 2.04
N THR A 119 0.64 -14.02 1.16
CA THR A 119 0.36 -13.88 -0.28
C THR A 119 -1.12 -13.97 -0.63
N THR A 120 -1.98 -14.32 0.32
CA THR A 120 -3.44 -14.32 0.17
C THR A 120 -4.07 -12.97 0.52
N ARG A 121 -3.31 -12.09 1.17
CA ARG A 121 -3.72 -10.75 1.59
C ARG A 121 -2.77 -9.68 1.02
N VAL A 122 -2.77 -9.55 -0.31
CA VAL A 122 -2.01 -8.52 -1.05
C VAL A 122 -2.97 -7.47 -1.58
N TYR A 123 -2.71 -6.21 -1.29
CA TYR A 123 -3.56 -5.09 -1.66
C TYR A 123 -2.79 -4.05 -2.47
N VAL A 124 -3.49 -3.36 -3.37
CA VAL A 124 -2.93 -2.25 -4.14
C VAL A 124 -3.78 -1.00 -3.94
N ILE A 125 -3.14 0.09 -3.58
CA ILE A 125 -3.80 1.39 -3.36
C ILE A 125 -3.02 2.49 -4.07
N GLY A 126 -3.72 3.41 -4.73
CA GLY A 126 -3.03 4.51 -5.41
C GLY A 126 -3.94 5.65 -5.81
N MET A 127 -3.31 6.80 -6.11
CA MET A 127 -4.01 8.04 -6.43
C MET A 127 -3.47 8.69 -7.70
N SER A 128 -4.34 9.32 -8.49
CA SER A 128 -3.97 10.06 -9.71
C SER A 128 -3.28 9.11 -10.70
N LEU A 129 -2.05 9.37 -11.12
CA LEU A 129 -1.24 8.41 -11.88
C LEU A 129 -1.18 7.04 -11.20
N GLY A 130 -1.08 7.02 -9.86
CA GLY A 130 -1.15 5.78 -9.07
C GLY A 130 -2.54 5.15 -9.06
N GLY A 131 -3.61 5.93 -9.18
CA GLY A 131 -4.97 5.43 -9.37
C GLY A 131 -5.13 4.69 -10.69
N TYR A 132 -4.54 5.21 -11.78
CA TYR A 132 -4.43 4.50 -13.05
C TYR A 132 -3.63 3.21 -12.88
N GLY A 133 -2.44 3.29 -12.28
CA GLY A 133 -1.61 2.12 -12.02
C GLY A 133 -2.31 1.05 -11.20
N THR A 134 -3.10 1.45 -10.19
CA THR A 134 -3.90 0.52 -9.37
C THR A 134 -4.94 -0.20 -10.21
N MET A 135 -5.70 0.49 -11.06
CA MET A 135 -6.67 -0.13 -11.95
C MET A 135 -5.97 -1.08 -12.94
N ASP A 136 -4.85 -0.66 -13.53
CA ASP A 136 -4.13 -1.46 -14.51
C ASP A 136 -3.51 -2.72 -13.87
N VAL A 137 -2.92 -2.62 -12.66
CA VAL A 137 -2.37 -3.76 -11.92
C VAL A 137 -3.47 -4.74 -11.51
N CYS A 138 -4.53 -4.24 -10.88
CA CYS A 138 -5.62 -5.08 -10.38
C CYS A 138 -6.40 -5.74 -11.53
N GLY A 139 -6.60 -5.03 -12.64
CA GLY A 139 -7.28 -5.58 -13.81
C GLY A 139 -6.43 -6.60 -14.57
N THR A 140 -5.09 -6.44 -14.55
CA THR A 140 -4.18 -7.38 -15.23
C THR A 140 -3.90 -8.64 -14.38
N TYR A 141 -3.80 -8.50 -13.05
CA TYR A 141 -3.41 -9.58 -12.14
C TYR A 141 -4.43 -9.79 -11.00
N PRO A 142 -5.73 -9.94 -11.29
CA PRO A 142 -6.78 -10.03 -10.27
C PRO A 142 -6.62 -11.22 -9.33
N ASP A 143 -5.97 -12.29 -9.79
CA ASP A 143 -5.77 -13.52 -9.01
C ASP A 143 -4.58 -13.42 -8.03
N ARG A 144 -3.84 -12.32 -8.07
CA ARG A 144 -2.72 -12.05 -7.16
C ARG A 144 -3.04 -10.98 -6.11
N ILE A 145 -4.17 -10.29 -6.24
CA ILE A 145 -4.54 -9.13 -5.42
C ILE A 145 -5.85 -9.41 -4.70
N ALA A 146 -5.85 -9.30 -3.37
CA ALA A 146 -7.01 -9.54 -2.52
C ALA A 146 -8.04 -8.40 -2.62
N GLY A 147 -7.58 -7.16 -2.75
CA GLY A 147 -8.44 -5.99 -2.92
C GLY A 147 -7.67 -4.77 -3.41
N GLY A 148 -8.34 -3.80 -4.00
CA GLY A 148 -7.72 -2.58 -4.51
C GLY A 148 -8.54 -1.32 -4.28
N ILE A 149 -7.86 -0.19 -4.02
CA ILE A 149 -8.49 1.14 -3.93
C ILE A 149 -7.81 2.09 -4.90
N ALA A 150 -8.55 2.54 -5.92
CA ALA A 150 -8.06 3.51 -6.90
C ALA A 150 -8.73 4.87 -6.70
N MET A 151 -7.91 5.90 -6.52
CA MET A 151 -8.39 7.26 -6.28
C MET A 151 -8.04 8.19 -7.43
N CYS A 152 -9.01 9.00 -7.89
CA CYS A 152 -8.83 10.03 -8.94
C CYS A 152 -8.08 9.49 -10.16
N GLY A 153 -8.46 8.30 -10.65
CA GLY A 153 -7.80 7.64 -11.76
C GLY A 153 -8.74 7.25 -12.90
N GLY A 154 -8.22 6.44 -13.76
CA GLY A 154 -8.86 5.72 -14.85
C GLY A 154 -8.03 4.49 -15.16
N THR A 155 -8.12 3.93 -16.35
CA THR A 155 -7.32 2.79 -16.77
C THR A 155 -6.80 2.95 -18.18
N SER A 156 -5.69 2.30 -18.50
CA SER A 156 -5.17 2.11 -19.86
C SER A 156 -5.64 0.80 -20.49
N LEU A 157 -6.26 -0.07 -19.69
CA LEU A 157 -6.77 -1.36 -20.15
C LEU A 157 -7.94 -1.18 -21.12
N LYS A 158 -7.94 -1.94 -22.20
CA LYS A 158 -9.07 -2.01 -23.15
C LYS A 158 -10.20 -2.89 -22.59
N ASP A 159 -9.84 -3.94 -21.86
CA ASP A 159 -10.77 -4.84 -21.17
C ASP A 159 -10.60 -4.66 -19.65
N VAL A 160 -11.65 -4.19 -19.00
CA VAL A 160 -11.68 -3.95 -17.55
C VAL A 160 -12.27 -5.14 -16.76
N SER A 161 -12.63 -6.23 -17.40
CA SER A 161 -13.28 -7.40 -16.78
C SER A 161 -12.49 -7.97 -15.61
N GLY A 162 -11.16 -7.86 -15.65
CA GLY A 162 -10.28 -8.25 -14.55
C GLY A 162 -10.60 -7.52 -13.24
N LEU A 163 -11.00 -6.24 -13.29
CA LEU A 163 -11.40 -5.48 -12.10
C LEU A 163 -12.68 -6.04 -11.44
N GLY A 164 -13.53 -6.73 -12.18
CA GLY A 164 -14.72 -7.40 -11.66
C GLY A 164 -14.44 -8.72 -10.94
N LYS A 165 -13.17 -9.21 -10.96
CA LYS A 165 -12.78 -10.47 -10.32
C LYS A 165 -12.29 -10.32 -8.88
N LEU A 166 -12.12 -9.09 -8.39
CA LEU A 166 -11.63 -8.80 -7.05
C LEU A 166 -12.46 -7.70 -6.39
N PRO A 167 -12.51 -7.62 -5.05
CA PRO A 167 -13.03 -6.46 -4.33
C PRO A 167 -12.27 -5.20 -4.76
N PHE A 168 -12.98 -4.25 -5.38
CA PHE A 168 -12.36 -3.07 -5.93
C PHE A 168 -13.15 -1.81 -5.58
N TRP A 169 -12.47 -0.78 -5.08
CA TRP A 169 -13.10 0.49 -4.69
C TRP A 169 -12.52 1.65 -5.48
N ILE A 170 -13.38 2.34 -6.21
CA ILE A 170 -13.05 3.56 -6.96
C ILE A 170 -13.55 4.77 -6.18
N ILE A 171 -12.67 5.74 -5.89
CA ILE A 171 -13.00 6.94 -5.15
C ILE A 171 -12.56 8.17 -5.95
N HIS A 172 -13.46 9.15 -6.16
CA HIS A 172 -13.14 10.33 -6.97
C HIS A 172 -13.88 11.57 -6.50
N GLY A 173 -13.21 12.72 -6.49
CA GLY A 173 -13.82 14.00 -6.19
C GLY A 173 -14.62 14.54 -7.38
N THR A 174 -15.86 15.01 -7.16
CA THR A 174 -16.71 15.48 -8.27
C THR A 174 -16.27 16.80 -8.88
N ALA A 175 -15.44 17.58 -8.17
CA ALA A 175 -14.87 18.84 -8.63
C ALA A 175 -13.36 18.71 -9.01
N ASP A 176 -12.91 17.49 -9.31
CA ASP A 176 -11.54 17.24 -9.77
C ASP A 176 -11.30 17.88 -11.15
N ARG A 177 -10.36 18.84 -11.20
CA ARG A 177 -9.96 19.53 -12.42
C ARG A 177 -8.67 19.00 -13.05
N ALA A 178 -7.91 18.17 -12.33
CA ALA A 178 -6.67 17.57 -12.83
C ALA A 178 -6.93 16.27 -13.58
N VAL A 179 -7.76 15.40 -13.01
CA VAL A 179 -8.26 14.18 -13.66
C VAL A 179 -9.79 14.25 -13.66
N PRO A 180 -10.44 14.46 -14.81
CA PRO A 180 -11.90 14.52 -14.86
C PRO A 180 -12.53 13.23 -14.32
N ILE A 181 -13.57 13.38 -13.48
CA ILE A 181 -14.29 12.25 -12.88
C ILE A 181 -14.85 11.26 -13.92
N SER A 182 -15.05 11.71 -15.15
CA SER A 182 -15.48 10.88 -16.28
C SER A 182 -14.52 9.69 -16.50
N ARG A 183 -13.24 9.82 -16.17
CA ARG A 183 -12.27 8.70 -16.28
C ARG A 183 -12.65 7.54 -15.38
N SER A 184 -12.95 7.80 -14.11
CA SER A 184 -13.44 6.76 -13.18
C SER A 184 -14.83 6.28 -13.53
N ARG A 185 -15.74 7.18 -13.90
CA ARG A 185 -17.11 6.83 -14.29
C ARG A 185 -17.17 5.91 -15.50
N SER A 186 -16.28 6.12 -16.48
CA SER A 186 -16.19 5.23 -17.64
C SER A 186 -15.81 3.79 -17.26
N VAL A 187 -14.92 3.60 -16.28
CA VAL A 187 -14.57 2.26 -15.79
C VAL A 187 -15.75 1.60 -15.08
N VAL A 188 -16.45 2.35 -14.21
CA VAL A 188 -17.65 1.86 -13.52
C VAL A 188 -18.71 1.45 -14.55
N GLN A 189 -18.97 2.30 -15.55
CA GLN A 189 -19.97 2.02 -16.59
C GLN A 189 -19.63 0.77 -17.39
N GLN A 190 -18.37 0.60 -17.81
CA GLN A 190 -17.94 -0.59 -18.55
C GLN A 190 -18.13 -1.88 -17.74
N LEU A 191 -17.85 -1.86 -16.42
CA LEU A 191 -18.07 -3.01 -15.54
C LEU A 191 -19.57 -3.31 -15.38
N GLN A 192 -20.42 -2.28 -15.26
CA GLN A 192 -21.87 -2.41 -15.18
C GLN A 192 -22.47 -2.94 -16.49
N ASP A 193 -22.08 -2.40 -17.63
CA ASP A 193 -22.57 -2.80 -18.96
C ASP A 193 -22.25 -4.27 -19.27
N THR A 194 -21.18 -4.80 -18.66
CA THR A 194 -20.75 -6.20 -18.86
C THR A 194 -21.15 -7.13 -17.71
N GLY A 195 -21.89 -6.63 -16.69
CA GLY A 195 -22.29 -7.42 -15.51
C GLY A 195 -21.14 -7.84 -14.60
N ASN A 196 -19.99 -7.15 -14.69
CA ASN A 196 -18.78 -7.43 -13.89
C ASN A 196 -18.64 -6.51 -12.65
N ASP A 197 -19.73 -5.89 -12.19
CA ASP A 197 -19.72 -4.88 -11.10
C ASP A 197 -20.08 -5.44 -9.72
N THR A 198 -20.29 -6.75 -9.58
CA THR A 198 -20.72 -7.37 -8.30
C THR A 198 -19.70 -7.17 -7.16
N ARG A 199 -18.41 -7.04 -7.50
CA ARG A 199 -17.31 -6.79 -6.56
C ARG A 199 -16.80 -5.36 -6.60
N LEU A 200 -17.49 -4.50 -7.35
CA LEU A 200 -17.16 -3.09 -7.47
C LEU A 200 -17.86 -2.28 -6.37
N ARG A 201 -17.10 -1.37 -5.77
CA ARG A 201 -17.60 -0.25 -4.97
C ARG A 201 -17.10 1.06 -5.58
N TYR A 202 -17.91 2.10 -5.53
CA TYR A 202 -17.46 3.42 -5.91
C TYR A 202 -18.05 4.51 -5.00
N THR A 203 -17.27 5.55 -4.77
CA THR A 203 -17.66 6.72 -3.96
C THR A 203 -17.30 7.99 -4.70
N TRP A 204 -18.33 8.83 -4.96
CA TRP A 204 -18.16 10.14 -5.54
C TRP A 204 -18.19 11.20 -4.42
N LEU A 205 -17.02 11.76 -4.10
CA LEU A 205 -16.88 12.78 -3.05
C LEU A 205 -17.38 14.13 -3.57
N GLN A 206 -18.60 14.52 -3.17
CA GLN A 206 -19.27 15.73 -3.65
C GLN A 206 -18.46 16.99 -3.32
N GLY A 207 -18.18 17.81 -4.33
CA GLY A 207 -17.37 19.01 -4.20
C GLY A 207 -15.86 18.75 -3.97
N GLY A 208 -15.45 17.50 -3.83
CA GLY A 208 -14.05 17.12 -3.66
C GLY A 208 -13.21 17.44 -4.89
N ASN A 209 -12.06 18.07 -4.69
CA ASN A 209 -11.06 18.34 -5.73
C ASN A 209 -10.06 17.17 -5.85
N HIS A 210 -9.03 17.33 -6.72
CA HIS A 210 -8.02 16.30 -6.95
C HIS A 210 -7.27 15.88 -5.68
N GLY A 211 -6.98 16.79 -4.77
CA GLY A 211 -6.26 16.52 -3.52
C GLY A 211 -7.13 15.91 -2.42
N THR A 212 -8.46 16.01 -2.52
CA THR A 212 -9.38 15.56 -1.47
C THR A 212 -9.20 14.08 -1.11
N PRO A 213 -9.12 13.13 -2.05
CA PRO A 213 -8.95 11.72 -1.73
C PRO A 213 -7.59 11.35 -1.14
N ALA A 214 -6.56 12.21 -1.23
CA ALA A 214 -5.27 11.93 -0.59
C ALA A 214 -5.38 11.74 0.93
N ARG A 215 -6.41 12.31 1.57
CA ARG A 215 -6.66 12.15 3.00
C ARG A 215 -7.07 10.73 3.39
N ILE A 216 -7.55 9.94 2.44
CA ILE A 216 -7.96 8.54 2.64
C ILE A 216 -6.80 7.67 3.15
N PHE A 217 -5.57 7.97 2.75
CA PHE A 217 -4.38 7.25 3.23
C PHE A 217 -4.16 7.37 4.74
N TYR A 218 -4.74 8.38 5.40
CA TYR A 218 -4.58 8.63 6.83
C TYR A 218 -5.71 8.04 7.68
N MET A 219 -6.75 7.51 7.04
CA MET A 219 -7.95 7.01 7.71
C MET A 219 -7.82 5.52 8.05
N LYS A 220 -8.14 5.14 9.28
CA LYS A 220 -8.18 3.74 9.73
C LYS A 220 -9.12 2.89 8.88
N LYS A 221 -10.30 3.43 8.54
CA LYS A 221 -11.31 2.78 7.68
C LYS A 221 -10.76 2.27 6.35
N THR A 222 -9.75 2.93 5.79
CA THR A 222 -9.12 2.54 4.53
C THR A 222 -8.46 1.17 4.64
N TYR A 223 -7.72 0.97 5.72
CA TYR A 223 -7.00 -0.27 5.99
C TYR A 223 -7.94 -1.36 6.49
N GLU A 224 -8.92 -1.01 7.32
CA GLU A 224 -10.00 -1.92 7.73
C GLU A 224 -10.74 -2.49 6.52
N TRP A 225 -11.05 -1.64 5.52
CA TRP A 225 -11.67 -2.11 4.30
C TRP A 225 -10.76 -3.04 3.51
N LEU A 226 -9.48 -2.69 3.32
CA LEU A 226 -8.53 -3.57 2.62
C LEU A 226 -8.42 -4.93 3.32
N PHE A 227 -8.20 -4.93 4.64
CA PHE A 227 -7.96 -6.14 5.43
C PHE A 227 -9.20 -7.02 5.59
N SER A 228 -10.39 -6.53 5.27
CA SER A 228 -11.61 -7.33 5.26
C SER A 228 -11.74 -8.26 4.03
N HIS A 229 -10.73 -8.31 3.16
CA HIS A 229 -10.73 -9.13 1.94
C HIS A 229 -9.53 -10.06 1.89
N CYS A 230 -9.75 -11.28 1.38
CA CYS A 230 -8.73 -12.30 1.19
C CYS A 230 -8.91 -13.01 -0.16
N LEU A 231 -7.83 -13.46 -0.79
CA LEU A 231 -7.91 -14.27 -2.01
C LEU A 231 -8.65 -15.60 -1.79
N LEU A 232 -8.65 -16.10 -0.55
CA LEU A 232 -9.31 -17.36 -0.18
C LEU A 232 -10.80 -17.20 0.12
N ASP A 233 -11.32 -15.99 0.17
CA ASP A 233 -12.74 -15.75 0.42
C ASP A 233 -13.60 -16.38 -0.69
N LYS A 234 -14.60 -17.15 -0.30
CA LYS A 234 -15.54 -17.74 -1.26
C LYS A 234 -16.26 -16.62 -2.03
N ASN A 235 -16.15 -16.67 -3.35
CA ASN A 235 -16.69 -15.65 -4.26
C ASN A 235 -16.12 -14.23 -4.08
N ARG A 236 -15.16 -14.01 -3.20
CA ARG A 236 -14.47 -12.73 -2.96
C ARG A 236 -15.46 -11.54 -2.88
N PRO A 237 -16.39 -11.51 -1.91
CA PRO A 237 -17.39 -10.45 -1.82
C PRO A 237 -16.75 -9.13 -1.48
N VAL A 238 -17.26 -8.03 -2.03
CA VAL A 238 -16.82 -6.69 -1.64
C VAL A 238 -17.50 -6.26 -0.34
N ASN A 239 -16.73 -5.77 0.63
CA ASN A 239 -17.25 -5.19 1.85
C ASN A 239 -17.99 -3.88 1.53
N LYS A 240 -19.28 -3.78 1.87
CA LYS A 240 -20.14 -2.61 1.68
C LYS A 240 -20.46 -1.88 2.97
N ASP A 241 -20.07 -2.40 4.13
CA ASP A 241 -20.40 -1.86 5.45
C ASP A 241 -19.50 -0.67 5.82
N ILE A 242 -18.24 -0.68 5.34
CA ILE A 242 -17.30 0.42 5.57
C ILE A 242 -17.47 1.46 4.47
N ASP A 243 -17.88 2.69 4.82
CA ASP A 243 -18.00 3.81 3.87
C ASP A 243 -17.09 4.99 4.23
N ILE A 244 -16.77 5.80 3.22
CA ILE A 244 -15.97 7.02 3.35
C ILE A 244 -16.80 8.20 2.82
N SER A 245 -17.19 9.08 3.72
CA SER A 245 -17.91 10.31 3.43
C SER A 245 -17.00 11.53 3.40
N MET A 246 -17.51 12.67 2.92
CA MET A 246 -16.81 13.96 3.04
C MET A 246 -16.56 14.36 4.51
N GLY A 247 -17.46 13.98 5.43
CA GLY A 247 -17.27 14.19 6.87
C GLY A 247 -16.09 13.39 7.44
N ASP A 248 -15.92 12.15 6.98
CA ASP A 248 -14.75 11.34 7.34
C ASP A 248 -13.46 11.96 6.79
N ILE A 249 -13.46 12.42 5.54
CA ILE A 249 -12.33 13.11 4.91
C ILE A 249 -11.89 14.35 5.70
N GLN A 250 -12.84 15.13 6.22
CA GLN A 250 -12.54 16.30 7.05
C GLN A 250 -11.84 15.93 8.35
N LYS A 251 -12.14 14.76 8.90
CA LYS A 251 -11.61 14.23 10.16
C LYS A 251 -10.43 13.25 9.95
N ALA A 252 -9.90 13.11 8.74
CA ALA A 252 -8.93 12.08 8.39
C ALA A 252 -7.66 12.06 9.25
N TYR A 253 -7.31 13.19 9.86
CA TYR A 253 -6.14 13.33 10.74
C TYR A 253 -6.47 13.33 12.22
N SER A 254 -7.76 13.26 12.62
CA SER A 254 -8.16 13.52 14.01
C SER A 254 -7.64 12.48 15.01
N ASP A 255 -7.44 11.26 14.56
CA ASP A 255 -6.97 10.13 15.40
C ASP A 255 -5.47 9.83 15.28
N ILE A 256 -4.75 10.50 14.38
CA ILE A 256 -3.30 10.35 14.25
C ILE A 256 -2.52 11.49 14.91
N HIS A 257 -3.12 12.68 15.10
CA HIS A 257 -2.48 13.77 15.84
C HIS A 257 -2.26 13.45 17.33
N ASN A 258 -2.90 12.43 17.86
CA ASN A 258 -2.74 11.95 19.24
C ASN A 258 -1.65 10.89 19.39
N GLY A 259 -1.13 10.34 18.29
CA GLY A 259 0.00 9.43 18.29
C GLY A 259 1.31 10.19 18.35
N THR A 260 2.23 9.80 19.25
CA THR A 260 3.62 10.25 19.20
C THR A 260 4.25 9.57 17.99
N PRO A 261 4.74 10.31 16.97
CA PRO A 261 5.41 9.68 15.85
C PRO A 261 6.62 8.89 16.37
N ASP A 262 6.77 7.64 15.91
CA ASP A 262 7.94 6.85 16.30
C ASP A 262 9.21 7.51 15.77
N PRO A 263 10.14 7.93 16.65
CA PRO A 263 11.38 8.61 16.24
C PRO A 263 12.23 7.77 15.28
N GLU A 264 12.17 6.44 15.37
CA GLU A 264 12.91 5.52 14.50
C GLU A 264 12.33 5.52 13.07
N ILE A 265 11.02 5.67 12.95
CA ILE A 265 10.36 5.79 11.63
C ILE A 265 10.67 7.15 10.99
N ILE A 266 10.72 8.22 11.81
CA ILE A 266 11.01 9.59 11.34
C ILE A 266 12.46 9.69 10.86
N ASN A 267 13.38 9.14 11.63
CA ASN A 267 14.82 9.23 11.42
C ASN A 267 15.37 8.05 10.62
N GLY A 268 14.50 7.26 9.96
CA GLY A 268 14.94 6.10 9.17
C GLY A 268 16.24 6.40 8.41
N PRO A 269 17.07 5.42 8.07
CA PRO A 269 18.46 5.61 7.69
C PRO A 269 18.57 6.72 6.66
N SER A 270 19.33 7.77 7.00
CA SER A 270 19.69 8.78 6.02
C SER A 270 20.31 8.03 4.85
N ILE A 271 19.72 8.18 3.65
CA ILE A 271 20.38 7.66 2.46
C ILE A 271 21.66 8.50 2.34
N THR A 272 22.71 8.06 3.00
CA THR A 272 24.05 8.51 2.67
C THR A 272 24.22 8.08 1.22
N THR A 273 24.28 9.06 0.33
CA THR A 273 24.86 8.86 -0.99
C THR A 273 26.30 8.45 -0.73
N GLY A 274 26.51 7.15 -0.59
CA GLY A 274 27.86 6.58 -0.61
C GLY A 274 28.42 6.81 -2.00
N ASN A 275 29.13 7.92 -2.14
CA ASN A 275 30.35 7.90 -2.93
C ASN A 275 31.30 7.04 -2.11
N GLU A 276 31.42 5.79 -2.48
CA GLU A 276 32.65 5.05 -2.23
C GLU A 276 32.53 3.68 -2.91
N TYR A 277 33.40 3.56 -3.91
CA TYR A 277 33.83 2.43 -4.74
C TYR A 277 32.95 2.04 -5.92
#